data_cbb58d766ad2a6116aac1d6480cfddaa
#
_entry.id   cbb58d766ad2a6116aac1d6480cfddaa
#
_cell.length_a   1.000
_cell.length_b   1.000
_cell.length_c   1.000
_cell.angle_alpha   90.00
_cell.angle_beta   90.00
_cell.angle_gamma   90.00
#
_symmetry.space_group_name_H-M   'P 1'
#
loop_
_entity.id
_entity.type
_entity.pdbx_description
1 polymer ?
#
loop_
_entity_poly.entity_id
_entity_poly.type
_entity_poly.pdbx_seq_one_letter_code
_entity_poly.pdbx_strand_id
1 'polypeptide(L)'
;MTRLFRLALHRTLFSLVATALAAVCVAVPALAQGKDILVFGAASLKNALDEANALYLRQTSKKVVVSYGASSALARQIESGAPADLFISADLDWMDYVAQHNLIKPATRSNFLGNTLVLVAPADSKVTLTIARNFPLAAALGGGRLALADPNAVPAGKYGKAALEALGVWSSVADKIAPAPDVRAALVLVARGETPLGIVYQTDAAADKAVKTVATFPADTHPPIVYPIAITASSTHPDAQSYVAFLKSDAAKPAFEKQGFVRLP
;
A
#
# COMPACT_ATOMS: atom_id res chain seq x y z
N MET A 1 1.25 -54.13 72.59
CA MET A 1 0.21 -53.66 71.67
C MET A 1 0.06 -52.13 71.63
N THR A 2 1.14 -51.33 71.51
CA THR A 2 1.02 -49.87 71.67
C THR A 2 1.98 -49.06 70.79
N ARG A 3 2.54 -49.63 69.73
CA ARG A 3 3.44 -48.89 68.81
C ARG A 3 2.96 -48.80 67.33
N LEU A 4 1.90 -49.44 66.99
CA LEU A 4 1.38 -49.47 65.62
C LEU A 4 0.25 -48.46 65.32
N PHE A 5 -0.31 -47.84 66.38
CA PHE A 5 -1.43 -46.89 66.22
C PHE A 5 -1.02 -45.44 66.02
N ARG A 6 0.25 -45.08 66.24
CA ARG A 6 0.73 -43.68 66.11
C ARG A 6 1.27 -43.31 64.73
N LEU A 7 1.52 -44.30 63.85
CA LEU A 7 2.02 -44.04 62.48
C LEU A 7 0.91 -43.85 61.47
N ALA A 8 -0.31 -44.25 61.72
CA ALA A 8 -1.43 -44.11 60.77
C ALA A 8 -2.08 -42.72 60.80
N LEU A 9 -1.98 -41.97 61.93
CA LEU A 9 -2.65 -40.70 62.07
C LEU A 9 -1.87 -39.50 61.43
N HIS A 10 -0.56 -39.65 61.20
CA HIS A 10 0.26 -38.60 60.58
C HIS A 10 0.29 -38.65 59.04
N ARG A 11 -0.12 -39.77 58.47
CA ARG A 11 -0.15 -39.88 56.97
C ARG A 11 -1.44 -39.36 56.34
N THR A 12 -2.53 -39.27 57.09
CA THR A 12 -3.82 -38.78 56.60
C THR A 12 -3.95 -37.24 56.67
N LEU A 13 -3.21 -36.58 57.59
CA LEU A 13 -3.22 -35.09 57.64
C LEU A 13 -2.32 -34.45 56.60
N PHE A 14 -1.28 -35.13 56.11
CA PHE A 14 -0.39 -34.58 55.09
C PHE A 14 -0.97 -34.69 53.68
N SER A 15 -1.90 -35.60 53.42
CA SER A 15 -2.56 -35.76 52.13
C SER A 15 -3.70 -34.78 51.87
N LEU A 16 -4.28 -34.17 52.92
CA LEU A 16 -5.39 -33.21 52.79
C LEU A 16 -4.93 -31.76 52.60
N VAL A 17 -3.67 -31.42 52.90
CA VAL A 17 -3.11 -30.08 52.71
C VAL A 17 -2.49 -29.94 51.32
N ALA A 18 -2.07 -31.05 50.69
CA ALA A 18 -1.49 -31.05 49.34
C ALA A 18 -2.53 -30.90 48.19
N THR A 19 -3.83 -31.13 48.47
CA THR A 19 -4.88 -31.10 47.46
C THR A 19 -5.59 -29.75 47.37
N ALA A 20 -5.34 -28.81 48.29
CA ALA A 20 -5.97 -27.49 48.29
C ALA A 20 -5.17 -26.38 47.57
N LEU A 21 -3.96 -26.67 47.08
CA LEU A 21 -3.10 -25.66 46.42
C LEU A 21 -3.07 -25.75 44.89
N ALA A 22 -3.92 -26.59 44.25
CA ALA A 22 -3.84 -26.88 42.82
C ALA A 22 -5.02 -26.35 42.00
N ALA A 23 -5.77 -25.34 42.45
CA ALA A 23 -6.94 -24.87 41.70
C ALA A 23 -7.13 -23.35 41.75
N VAL A 24 -6.07 -22.56 41.60
CA VAL A 24 -6.20 -21.18 41.13
C VAL A 24 -5.48 -21.09 39.80
N CYS A 25 -6.01 -21.81 38.78
CA CYS A 25 -5.83 -21.42 37.39
C CYS A 25 -6.58 -20.09 37.24
N VAL A 26 -5.87 -18.99 37.44
CA VAL A 26 -6.32 -17.68 36.95
C VAL A 26 -6.46 -17.87 35.44
N ALA A 27 -7.67 -18.10 34.96
CA ALA A 27 -8.02 -17.96 33.56
C ALA A 27 -7.79 -16.47 33.21
N VAL A 28 -6.56 -16.15 32.82
CA VAL A 28 -6.29 -14.89 32.14
C VAL A 28 -7.21 -14.95 30.92
N PRO A 29 -8.22 -14.05 30.80
CA PRO A 29 -9.00 -14.00 29.59
C PRO A 29 -7.98 -13.81 28.46
N ALA A 30 -7.83 -14.79 27.60
CA ALA A 30 -7.17 -14.59 26.32
C ALA A 30 -7.97 -13.46 25.67
N LEU A 31 -7.44 -12.26 25.71
CA LEU A 31 -7.94 -11.16 24.91
C LEU A 31 -7.91 -11.75 23.50
N ALA A 32 -9.09 -12.09 22.98
CA ALA A 32 -9.23 -12.54 21.62
C ALA A 32 -8.68 -11.38 20.78
N GLN A 33 -7.41 -11.52 20.33
CA GLN A 33 -6.84 -10.57 19.41
C GLN A 33 -7.78 -10.57 18.21
N GLY A 34 -8.47 -9.45 18.00
CA GLY A 34 -9.35 -9.28 16.87
C GLY A 34 -8.59 -9.63 15.59
N LYS A 35 -9.28 -10.21 14.61
CA LYS A 35 -8.70 -10.50 13.29
C LYS A 35 -8.02 -9.24 12.74
N ASP A 36 -6.84 -9.37 12.12
CA ASP A 36 -6.16 -8.27 11.44
C ASP A 36 -7.00 -7.72 10.30
N ILE A 37 -7.03 -6.40 10.11
CA ILE A 37 -7.65 -5.77 8.94
C ILE A 37 -6.73 -6.00 7.74
N LEU A 38 -7.25 -6.63 6.68
CA LEU A 38 -6.49 -6.91 5.46
C LEU A 38 -6.74 -5.84 4.40
N VAL A 39 -5.69 -5.15 3.98
CA VAL A 39 -5.77 -4.09 2.98
C VAL A 39 -5.01 -4.48 1.73
N PHE A 40 -5.63 -4.34 0.57
CA PHE A 40 -4.96 -4.36 -0.71
C PHE A 40 -4.73 -2.92 -1.16
N GLY A 41 -3.47 -2.47 -1.13
CA GLY A 41 -3.10 -1.08 -1.37
C GLY A 41 -2.13 -0.92 -2.54
N ALA A 42 -2.36 0.09 -3.38
CA ALA A 42 -1.42 0.43 -4.44
C ALA A 42 0.01 0.60 -3.89
N ALA A 43 1.02 0.09 -4.62
CA ALA A 43 2.41 0.05 -4.17
C ALA A 43 2.97 1.41 -3.73
N SER A 44 2.55 2.49 -4.39
CA SER A 44 2.93 3.87 -4.05
C SER A 44 2.49 4.34 -2.66
N LEU A 45 1.47 3.70 -2.07
CA LEU A 45 0.96 4.04 -0.75
C LEU A 45 1.84 3.54 0.40
N LYS A 46 2.82 2.66 0.12
CA LYS A 46 3.50 1.90 1.17
C LYS A 46 4.00 2.76 2.34
N ASN A 47 4.80 3.77 2.09
CA ASN A 47 5.39 4.59 3.16
C ASN A 47 4.32 5.33 3.99
N ALA A 48 3.31 5.89 3.33
CA ALA A 48 2.25 6.63 3.99
C ALA A 48 1.31 5.71 4.79
N LEU A 49 0.91 4.57 4.22
CA LEU A 49 0.05 3.61 4.92
C LEU A 49 0.78 2.94 6.08
N ASP A 50 2.05 2.59 5.94
CA ASP A 50 2.83 1.99 7.04
C ASP A 50 2.90 2.97 8.24
N GLU A 51 3.12 4.28 7.98
CA GLU A 51 3.12 5.31 9.02
C GLU A 51 1.73 5.48 9.66
N ALA A 52 0.67 5.56 8.84
CA ALA A 52 -0.70 5.64 9.33
C ALA A 52 -1.12 4.40 10.12
N ASN A 53 -0.74 3.21 9.69
CA ASN A 53 -1.03 1.95 10.37
C ASN A 53 -0.34 1.84 11.72
N ALA A 54 0.91 2.33 11.82
CA ALA A 54 1.60 2.41 13.10
C ALA A 54 0.89 3.36 14.08
N LEU A 55 0.32 4.46 13.60
CA LEU A 55 -0.50 5.35 14.41
C LEU A 55 -1.82 4.68 14.83
N TYR A 56 -2.52 4.04 13.89
CA TYR A 56 -3.76 3.32 14.16
C TYR A 56 -3.59 2.23 15.23
N LEU A 57 -2.51 1.43 15.10
CA LEU A 57 -2.16 0.40 16.08
C LEU A 57 -1.94 1.00 17.48
N ARG A 58 -1.23 2.13 17.60
CA ARG A 58 -1.01 2.80 18.90
C ARG A 58 -2.30 3.30 19.52
N GLN A 59 -3.24 3.81 18.72
CA GLN A 59 -4.50 4.39 19.21
C GLN A 59 -5.56 3.35 19.55
N THR A 60 -5.56 2.21 18.85
CA THR A 60 -6.68 1.25 18.90
C THR A 60 -6.27 -0.14 19.34
N SER A 61 -4.97 -0.45 19.40
CA SER A 61 -4.42 -1.80 19.56
C SER A 61 -4.85 -2.78 18.45
N LYS A 62 -5.37 -2.27 17.33
CA LYS A 62 -5.84 -3.06 16.18
C LYS A 62 -4.77 -3.06 15.10
N LYS A 63 -4.47 -4.24 14.57
CA LYS A 63 -3.45 -4.42 13.56
C LYS A 63 -4.03 -4.39 12.14
N VAL A 64 -3.28 -3.77 11.24
CA VAL A 64 -3.57 -3.73 9.82
C VAL A 64 -2.42 -4.41 9.07
N VAL A 65 -2.76 -5.30 8.15
CA VAL A 65 -1.82 -5.98 7.26
C VAL A 65 -2.11 -5.53 5.84
N VAL A 66 -1.08 -5.07 5.14
CA VAL A 66 -1.25 -4.53 3.79
C VAL A 66 -0.48 -5.39 2.78
N SER A 67 -1.16 -5.81 1.74
CA SER A 67 -0.56 -6.33 0.52
C SER A 67 -0.39 -5.19 -0.47
N TYR A 68 0.86 -4.85 -0.78
CA TYR A 68 1.20 -3.79 -1.72
C TYR A 68 1.47 -4.36 -3.11
N GLY A 69 0.95 -3.70 -4.14
CA GLY A 69 1.15 -4.12 -5.53
C GLY A 69 0.52 -3.16 -6.53
N ALA A 70 0.56 -3.52 -7.80
CA ALA A 70 -0.20 -2.81 -8.82
C ALA A 70 -1.70 -2.94 -8.57
N SER A 71 -2.46 -1.85 -8.70
CA SER A 71 -3.91 -1.88 -8.52
C SER A 71 -4.59 -2.90 -9.45
N SER A 72 -4.06 -3.08 -10.66
CA SER A 72 -4.50 -4.10 -11.61
C SER A 72 -4.39 -5.53 -11.07
N ALA A 73 -3.24 -5.86 -10.49
CA ALA A 73 -2.99 -7.19 -9.94
C ALA A 73 -3.85 -7.43 -8.69
N LEU A 74 -3.96 -6.43 -7.81
CA LEU A 74 -4.76 -6.50 -6.59
C LEU A 74 -6.25 -6.64 -6.91
N ALA A 75 -6.78 -5.89 -7.89
CA ALA A 75 -8.16 -5.99 -8.33
C ALA A 75 -8.50 -7.41 -8.85
N ARG A 76 -7.61 -8.02 -9.65
CA ARG A 76 -7.79 -9.39 -10.12
C ARG A 76 -7.66 -10.42 -9.02
N GLN A 77 -6.84 -10.19 -8.00
CA GLN A 77 -6.78 -11.05 -6.82
C GLN A 77 -8.11 -11.00 -6.04
N ILE A 78 -8.71 -9.80 -5.88
CA ILE A 78 -10.04 -9.65 -5.26
C ILE A 78 -11.10 -10.40 -6.08
N GLU A 79 -11.08 -10.26 -7.41
CA GLU A 79 -11.97 -11.00 -8.32
C GLU A 79 -11.82 -12.53 -8.16
N SER A 80 -10.59 -12.99 -7.97
CA SER A 80 -10.28 -14.41 -7.72
C SER A 80 -10.58 -14.88 -6.29
N GLY A 81 -11.20 -14.04 -5.46
CA GLY A 81 -11.62 -14.39 -4.10
C GLY A 81 -10.54 -14.23 -3.03
N ALA A 82 -9.44 -13.54 -3.31
CA ALA A 82 -8.44 -13.25 -2.28
C ALA A 82 -9.05 -12.42 -1.13
N PRO A 83 -8.78 -12.79 0.14
CA PRO A 83 -9.35 -12.10 1.27
C PRO A 83 -8.72 -10.71 1.43
N ALA A 84 -9.51 -9.68 1.20
CA ALA A 84 -9.17 -8.30 1.49
C ALA A 84 -10.39 -7.63 2.13
N ASP A 85 -10.16 -6.83 3.16
CA ASP A 85 -11.21 -6.02 3.78
C ASP A 85 -11.36 -4.68 3.08
N LEU A 86 -10.24 -4.10 2.62
CA LEU A 86 -10.21 -2.84 1.90
C LEU A 86 -9.40 -2.95 0.61
N PHE A 87 -9.82 -2.18 -0.39
CA PHE A 87 -9.07 -1.93 -1.61
C PHE A 87 -8.81 -0.43 -1.76
N ILE A 88 -7.53 -0.06 -2.01
CA ILE A 88 -7.10 1.32 -2.28
C ILE A 88 -6.33 1.31 -3.59
N SER A 89 -6.98 1.76 -4.66
CA SER A 89 -6.43 1.81 -6.01
C SER A 89 -5.67 3.12 -6.25
N ALA A 90 -4.74 3.11 -7.21
CA ALA A 90 -4.05 4.32 -7.70
C ALA A 90 -4.70 4.92 -8.95
N ASP A 91 -5.83 4.40 -9.38
CA ASP A 91 -6.68 4.98 -10.42
C ASP A 91 -8.16 4.63 -10.19
N LEU A 92 -9.02 5.33 -10.88
CA LEU A 92 -10.46 5.09 -10.85
C LEU A 92 -10.83 3.82 -11.63
N ASP A 93 -10.12 3.49 -12.72
CA ASP A 93 -10.47 2.40 -13.62
C ASP A 93 -10.47 1.05 -12.90
N TRP A 94 -9.47 0.76 -12.08
CA TRP A 94 -9.42 -0.50 -11.31
C TRP A 94 -10.41 -0.54 -10.15
N MET A 95 -10.77 0.61 -9.59
CA MET A 95 -11.87 0.68 -8.63
C MET A 95 -13.22 0.49 -9.34
N ASP A 96 -13.39 1.05 -10.54
CA ASP A 96 -14.58 0.84 -11.37
C ASP A 96 -14.70 -0.64 -11.78
N TYR A 97 -13.58 -1.25 -12.13
CA TYR A 97 -13.52 -2.68 -12.44
C TYR A 97 -14.09 -3.55 -11.31
N VAL A 98 -13.58 -3.40 -10.09
CA VAL A 98 -14.10 -4.18 -8.95
C VAL A 98 -15.53 -3.80 -8.57
N ALA A 99 -15.93 -2.55 -8.78
CA ALA A 99 -17.32 -2.11 -8.55
C ALA A 99 -18.28 -2.75 -9.54
N GLN A 100 -17.96 -2.78 -10.84
CA GLN A 100 -18.76 -3.40 -11.89
C GLN A 100 -18.94 -4.92 -11.70
N HIS A 101 -17.96 -5.57 -11.05
CA HIS A 101 -18.03 -6.98 -10.68
C HIS A 101 -18.68 -7.22 -9.31
N ASN A 102 -19.27 -6.18 -8.69
CA ASN A 102 -19.91 -6.25 -7.36
C ASN A 102 -18.98 -6.71 -6.25
N LEU A 103 -17.67 -6.39 -6.34
CA LEU A 103 -16.63 -6.83 -5.40
C LEU A 103 -16.34 -5.81 -4.29
N ILE A 104 -17.05 -4.69 -4.26
CA ILE A 104 -16.97 -3.69 -3.19
C ILE A 104 -18.36 -3.37 -2.63
N LYS A 105 -18.41 -2.76 -1.47
CA LYS A 105 -19.60 -2.15 -0.89
C LYS A 105 -19.75 -0.72 -1.44
N PRO A 106 -20.64 -0.43 -2.40
CA PRO A 106 -20.65 0.85 -3.12
C PRO A 106 -20.75 2.08 -2.22
N ALA A 107 -21.54 1.98 -1.14
CA ALA A 107 -21.71 3.08 -0.17
C ALA A 107 -20.42 3.47 0.59
N THR A 108 -19.37 2.64 0.52
CA THR A 108 -18.09 2.89 1.19
C THR A 108 -17.04 3.48 0.26
N ARG A 109 -17.30 3.49 -1.06
CA ARG A 109 -16.40 4.04 -2.05
C ARG A 109 -16.33 5.56 -1.93
N SER A 110 -15.10 6.08 -1.91
CA SER A 110 -14.85 7.53 -1.97
C SER A 110 -13.48 7.80 -2.59
N ASN A 111 -13.32 8.98 -3.18
CA ASN A 111 -12.00 9.49 -3.52
C ASN A 111 -11.26 9.81 -2.22
N PHE A 112 -9.96 9.54 -2.18
CA PHE A 112 -9.22 9.63 -0.93
C PHE A 112 -8.00 10.54 -1.08
N LEU A 113 -7.13 10.25 -2.06
CA LEU A 113 -5.88 10.99 -2.27
C LEU A 113 -5.70 11.36 -3.73
N GLY A 114 -4.94 12.43 -3.96
CA GLY A 114 -4.36 12.81 -5.24
C GLY A 114 -2.85 12.65 -5.25
N ASN A 115 -2.25 12.60 -6.44
CA ASN A 115 -0.81 12.50 -6.63
C ASN A 115 -0.37 13.26 -7.89
N THR A 116 0.94 13.32 -8.13
CA THR A 116 1.55 13.99 -9.28
C THR A 116 2.49 13.04 -9.98
N LEU A 117 2.55 13.08 -11.31
CA LEU A 117 3.44 12.28 -12.14
C LEU A 117 4.76 13.02 -12.36
N VAL A 118 5.89 12.31 -12.19
CA VAL A 118 7.22 12.90 -12.33
C VAL A 118 8.14 12.01 -13.18
N LEU A 119 9.08 12.66 -13.87
CA LEU A 119 10.24 12.03 -14.48
C LEU A 119 11.37 12.02 -13.45
N VAL A 120 11.97 10.86 -13.22
CA VAL A 120 13.08 10.66 -12.28
C VAL A 120 14.32 10.15 -12.96
N ALA A 121 15.47 10.41 -12.36
CA ALA A 121 16.79 9.88 -12.72
C ALA A 121 17.52 9.43 -11.46
N PRO A 122 18.63 8.65 -11.56
CA PRO A 122 19.55 8.41 -10.45
C PRO A 122 20.00 9.73 -9.82
N ALA A 123 20.21 9.74 -8.50
CA ALA A 123 20.47 10.98 -7.74
C ALA A 123 21.70 11.74 -8.24
N ASP A 124 22.74 11.03 -8.71
CA ASP A 124 24.00 11.58 -9.26
C ASP A 124 23.94 11.95 -10.75
N SER A 125 22.84 11.61 -11.44
CA SER A 125 22.63 11.90 -12.87
C SER A 125 22.77 13.41 -13.16
N LYS A 126 23.34 13.76 -14.29
CA LYS A 126 23.43 15.15 -14.78
C LYS A 126 22.33 15.51 -15.78
N VAL A 127 21.39 14.59 -16.01
CA VAL A 127 20.27 14.86 -16.93
C VAL A 127 19.42 15.99 -16.42
N THR A 128 19.15 16.94 -17.31
CA THR A 128 18.20 18.03 -17.14
C THR A 128 17.25 18.02 -18.34
N LEU A 129 15.96 18.04 -18.09
CA LEU A 129 14.91 18.07 -19.12
C LEU A 129 13.79 19.01 -18.70
N THR A 130 13.27 19.77 -19.64
CA THR A 130 12.01 20.49 -19.48
C THR A 130 10.94 19.68 -20.22
N ILE A 131 9.90 19.27 -19.51
CA ILE A 131 8.78 18.55 -20.09
C ILE A 131 7.90 19.55 -20.86
N ALA A 132 7.84 19.40 -22.16
CA ALA A 132 7.04 20.16 -23.07
C ALA A 132 6.67 19.29 -24.28
N ARG A 133 5.80 19.79 -25.17
CA ARG A 133 5.47 19.07 -26.41
C ARG A 133 6.75 18.74 -27.19
N ASN A 134 6.86 17.49 -27.63
CA ASN A 134 8.00 16.95 -28.38
C ASN A 134 9.36 17.10 -27.69
N PHE A 135 9.40 17.12 -26.33
CA PHE A 135 10.69 17.19 -25.61
C PHE A 135 11.60 15.98 -25.95
N PRO A 136 12.92 16.14 -25.92
CA PRO A 136 13.87 15.17 -26.46
C PRO A 136 14.10 13.96 -25.52
N LEU A 137 13.02 13.27 -25.11
CA LEU A 137 13.11 12.14 -24.17
C LEU A 137 13.95 10.99 -24.73
N ALA A 138 13.74 10.62 -26.01
CA ALA A 138 14.49 9.53 -26.65
C ALA A 138 16.00 9.81 -26.70
N ALA A 139 16.39 11.06 -26.95
CA ALA A 139 17.79 11.48 -26.90
C ALA A 139 18.36 11.44 -25.49
N ALA A 140 17.59 11.85 -24.49
CA ALA A 140 18.00 11.81 -23.09
C ALA A 140 18.18 10.39 -22.53
N LEU A 141 17.48 9.41 -23.09
CA LEU A 141 17.69 7.98 -22.76
C LEU A 141 19.03 7.48 -23.30
N GLY A 142 19.61 8.14 -24.33
CA GLY A 142 20.79 7.63 -25.02
C GLY A 142 20.54 6.23 -25.58
N GLY A 143 21.36 5.26 -25.24
CA GLY A 143 21.16 3.83 -25.56
C GLY A 143 20.32 3.08 -24.52
N GLY A 144 19.88 3.73 -23.44
CA GLY A 144 19.15 3.11 -22.34
C GLY A 144 17.64 3.01 -22.56
N ARG A 145 16.94 2.51 -21.53
CA ARG A 145 15.49 2.33 -21.54
C ARG A 145 14.82 3.25 -20.51
N LEU A 146 13.53 3.52 -20.69
CA LEU A 146 12.70 4.26 -19.77
C LEU A 146 12.00 3.29 -18.81
N ALA A 147 12.29 3.37 -17.51
CA ALA A 147 11.54 2.61 -16.52
C ALA A 147 10.11 3.15 -16.43
N LEU A 148 9.15 2.27 -16.61
CA LEU A 148 7.72 2.57 -16.53
C LEU A 148 7.00 1.32 -16.03
N ALA A 149 6.06 1.46 -15.11
CA ALA A 149 5.14 0.36 -14.84
C ALA A 149 4.39 -0.03 -16.13
N ASP A 150 3.90 -1.28 -16.23
CA ASP A 150 3.24 -1.74 -17.47
C ASP A 150 2.21 -0.71 -17.97
N PRO A 151 2.44 -0.11 -19.16
CA PRO A 151 1.60 0.98 -19.67
C PRO A 151 0.20 0.52 -20.11
N ASN A 152 -0.05 -0.79 -20.17
CA ASN A 152 -1.34 -1.32 -20.59
C ASN A 152 -2.27 -1.65 -19.42
N ALA A 153 -1.72 -1.83 -18.21
CA ALA A 153 -2.52 -2.29 -17.07
C ALA A 153 -2.27 -1.51 -15.78
N VAL A 154 -1.03 -1.15 -15.48
CA VAL A 154 -0.67 -0.56 -14.18
C VAL A 154 -0.96 0.94 -14.18
N PRO A 155 -1.62 1.50 -13.15
CA PRO A 155 -2.01 2.92 -13.13
C PRO A 155 -0.90 3.89 -13.49
N ALA A 156 0.27 3.82 -12.84
CA ALA A 156 1.39 4.71 -13.14
C ALA A 156 1.89 4.59 -14.60
N GLY A 157 1.83 3.37 -15.16
CA GLY A 157 2.16 3.11 -16.56
C GLY A 157 1.14 3.73 -17.51
N LYS A 158 -0.16 3.57 -17.22
CA LYS A 158 -1.26 4.18 -18.00
C LYS A 158 -1.15 5.71 -18.01
N TYR A 159 -0.94 6.32 -16.83
CA TYR A 159 -0.75 7.78 -16.73
C TYR A 159 0.51 8.23 -17.48
N GLY A 160 1.63 7.51 -17.32
CA GLY A 160 2.88 7.81 -18.04
C GLY A 160 2.72 7.73 -19.54
N LYS A 161 2.07 6.69 -20.06
CA LYS A 161 1.76 6.54 -21.49
C LYS A 161 0.89 7.68 -21.98
N ALA A 162 -0.22 7.97 -21.30
CA ALA A 162 -1.13 9.07 -21.67
C ALA A 162 -0.39 10.42 -21.73
N ALA A 163 0.46 10.71 -20.73
CA ALA A 163 1.24 11.93 -20.71
C ALA A 163 2.23 12.02 -21.90
N LEU A 164 2.92 10.91 -22.21
CA LEU A 164 3.86 10.87 -23.34
C LEU A 164 3.14 10.95 -24.70
N GLU A 165 1.93 10.39 -24.81
CA GLU A 165 1.09 10.52 -26.01
C GLU A 165 0.62 11.96 -26.20
N ALA A 166 0.10 12.61 -25.17
CA ALA A 166 -0.34 14.01 -25.20
C ALA A 166 0.81 14.97 -25.56
N LEU A 167 2.02 14.66 -25.10
CA LEU A 167 3.24 15.42 -25.42
C LEU A 167 3.86 15.08 -26.75
N GLY A 168 3.34 14.08 -27.50
CA GLY A 168 3.82 13.70 -28.82
C GLY A 168 5.14 12.92 -28.82
N VAL A 169 5.56 12.35 -27.68
CA VAL A 169 6.85 11.66 -27.57
C VAL A 169 6.75 10.14 -27.41
N TRP A 170 5.54 9.59 -27.19
CA TRP A 170 5.34 8.16 -26.96
C TRP A 170 5.95 7.28 -28.06
N SER A 171 5.68 7.58 -29.32
CA SER A 171 6.16 6.80 -30.46
C SER A 171 7.68 6.70 -30.56
N SER A 172 8.41 7.68 -30.01
CA SER A 172 9.88 7.70 -30.01
C SER A 172 10.52 6.87 -28.90
N VAL A 173 9.73 6.41 -27.92
CA VAL A 173 10.21 5.67 -26.75
C VAL A 173 9.44 4.38 -26.48
N ALA A 174 8.39 4.07 -27.21
CA ALA A 174 7.54 2.91 -26.97
C ALA A 174 8.31 1.57 -26.99
N ASP A 175 9.29 1.44 -27.87
CA ASP A 175 10.20 0.29 -27.98
C ASP A 175 11.33 0.30 -26.95
N LYS A 176 11.50 1.42 -26.24
CA LYS A 176 12.52 1.64 -25.22
C LYS A 176 12.00 1.52 -23.80
N ILE A 177 10.76 1.09 -23.60
CA ILE A 177 10.20 0.90 -22.25
C ILE A 177 10.87 -0.30 -21.59
N ALA A 178 11.31 -0.13 -20.34
CA ALA A 178 11.60 -1.20 -19.38
C ALA A 178 10.36 -1.38 -18.50
N PRO A 179 9.44 -2.32 -18.85
CA PRO A 179 8.20 -2.46 -18.12
C PRO A 179 8.43 -3.08 -16.74
N ALA A 180 7.74 -2.54 -15.74
CA ALA A 180 7.80 -3.04 -14.38
C ALA A 180 6.41 -3.51 -13.89
N PRO A 181 6.34 -4.49 -12.98
CA PRO A 181 5.07 -5.01 -12.47
C PRO A 181 4.28 -3.99 -11.67
N ASP A 182 4.92 -2.99 -11.06
CA ASP A 182 4.30 -1.85 -10.38
C ASP A 182 5.23 -0.64 -10.37
N VAL A 183 4.77 0.49 -9.84
CA VAL A 183 5.53 1.76 -9.84
C VAL A 183 6.77 1.72 -8.96
N ARG A 184 6.75 0.97 -7.86
CA ARG A 184 7.93 0.83 -6.98
C ARG A 184 9.00 -0.03 -7.61
N ALA A 185 8.63 -1.04 -8.38
CA ALA A 185 9.57 -1.81 -9.19
C ALA A 185 10.19 -0.93 -10.29
N ALA A 186 9.42 -0.05 -10.94
CA ALA A 186 9.97 0.92 -11.89
C ALA A 186 10.95 1.89 -11.21
N LEU A 187 10.62 2.40 -10.01
CA LEU A 187 11.53 3.24 -9.22
C LEU A 187 12.87 2.55 -8.94
N VAL A 188 12.83 1.26 -8.57
CA VAL A 188 14.04 0.48 -8.26
C VAL A 188 14.97 0.36 -9.45
N LEU A 189 14.45 0.23 -10.69
CA LEU A 189 15.30 0.21 -11.90
C LEU A 189 16.10 1.50 -12.04
N VAL A 190 15.49 2.65 -11.74
CA VAL A 190 16.18 3.95 -11.76
C VAL A 190 17.15 4.07 -10.60
N ALA A 191 16.72 3.72 -9.39
CA ALA A 191 17.54 3.82 -8.18
C ALA A 191 18.83 3.00 -8.26
N ARG A 192 18.81 1.88 -9.00
CA ARG A 192 19.99 1.02 -9.26
C ARG A 192 20.81 1.44 -10.48
N GLY A 193 20.38 2.47 -11.21
CA GLY A 193 21.03 2.88 -12.46
C GLY A 193 20.85 1.90 -13.62
N GLU A 194 19.91 0.96 -13.51
CA GLU A 194 19.56 0.02 -14.60
C GLU A 194 18.86 0.73 -15.75
N THR A 195 18.20 1.86 -15.45
CA THR A 195 17.63 2.76 -16.44
C THR A 195 18.05 4.21 -16.13
N PRO A 196 18.38 5.02 -17.16
CA PRO A 196 18.79 6.41 -16.96
C PRO A 196 17.64 7.32 -16.51
N LEU A 197 16.41 6.96 -16.85
CA LEU A 197 15.19 7.71 -16.53
C LEU A 197 14.04 6.75 -16.22
N GLY A 198 13.07 7.24 -15.46
CA GLY A 198 11.81 6.54 -15.20
C GLY A 198 10.66 7.51 -14.93
N ILE A 199 9.44 7.01 -15.09
CA ILE A 199 8.22 7.75 -14.76
C ILE A 199 7.56 7.07 -13.57
N VAL A 200 7.37 7.83 -12.50
CA VAL A 200 6.80 7.38 -11.22
C VAL A 200 5.92 8.51 -10.65
N TYR A 201 5.31 8.29 -9.50
CA TYR A 201 4.65 9.39 -8.79
C TYR A 201 5.65 10.20 -7.95
N GLN A 202 5.31 11.44 -7.65
CA GLN A 202 6.09 12.31 -6.75
C GLN A 202 6.33 11.64 -5.38
N THR A 203 5.33 10.92 -4.88
CA THR A 203 5.41 10.19 -3.60
C THR A 203 6.41 9.01 -3.65
N ASP A 204 6.61 8.40 -4.82
CA ASP A 204 7.62 7.35 -5.00
C ASP A 204 9.01 7.96 -5.04
N ALA A 205 9.17 9.07 -5.77
CA ALA A 205 10.45 9.80 -5.82
C ALA A 205 10.88 10.30 -4.43
N ALA A 206 9.93 10.77 -3.61
CA ALA A 206 10.19 11.22 -2.24
C ALA A 206 10.61 10.06 -1.30
N ALA A 207 10.21 8.82 -1.62
CA ALA A 207 10.46 7.65 -0.80
C ALA A 207 11.86 7.05 -0.95
N ASP A 208 12.62 7.41 -2.00
CA ASP A 208 13.94 6.85 -2.27
C ASP A 208 14.96 7.95 -2.61
N LYS A 209 15.97 8.09 -1.76
CA LYS A 209 17.05 9.09 -1.92
C LYS A 209 18.05 8.76 -3.03
N ALA A 210 18.01 7.54 -3.57
CA ALA A 210 18.86 7.13 -4.70
C ALA A 210 18.38 7.69 -6.04
N VAL A 211 17.18 8.31 -6.06
CA VAL A 211 16.67 9.02 -7.23
C VAL A 211 16.43 10.50 -6.94
N LYS A 212 16.35 11.28 -8.02
CA LYS A 212 15.89 12.67 -7.99
C LYS A 212 14.81 12.92 -9.03
N THR A 213 13.92 13.84 -8.73
CA THR A 213 12.97 14.37 -9.71
C THR A 213 13.72 15.25 -10.71
N VAL A 214 13.60 14.92 -11.99
CA VAL A 214 14.12 15.71 -13.12
C VAL A 214 13.11 16.79 -13.50
N ALA A 215 11.83 16.38 -13.65
CA ALA A 215 10.75 17.30 -14.01
C ALA A 215 9.38 16.70 -13.62
N THR A 216 8.38 17.57 -13.49
CA THR A 216 6.99 17.20 -13.23
C THR A 216 6.19 17.28 -14.52
N PHE A 217 5.35 16.25 -14.78
CA PHE A 217 4.46 16.27 -15.93
C PHE A 217 3.32 17.29 -15.73
N PRO A 218 2.99 18.09 -16.74
CA PRO A 218 1.83 18.99 -16.67
C PRO A 218 0.54 18.19 -16.44
N ALA A 219 -0.32 18.70 -15.55
CA ALA A 219 -1.53 17.99 -15.12
C ALA A 219 -2.57 17.77 -16.24
N ASP A 220 -2.51 18.56 -17.31
CA ASP A 220 -3.36 18.46 -18.49
C ASP A 220 -2.89 17.39 -19.50
N THR A 221 -1.76 16.75 -19.26
CA THR A 221 -1.22 15.70 -20.16
C THR A 221 -1.72 14.29 -19.83
N HIS A 222 -2.42 14.11 -18.73
CA HIS A 222 -2.98 12.83 -18.30
C HIS A 222 -4.26 13.05 -17.48
N PRO A 223 -5.13 12.03 -17.32
CA PRO A 223 -6.25 12.14 -16.39
C PRO A 223 -5.79 12.46 -14.96
N PRO A 224 -6.62 13.13 -14.13
CA PRO A 224 -6.30 13.36 -12.72
C PRO A 224 -5.94 12.06 -12.01
N ILE A 225 -4.85 12.07 -11.26
CA ILE A 225 -4.40 10.91 -10.47
C ILE A 225 -5.19 10.89 -9.17
N VAL A 226 -6.13 9.97 -9.08
CA VAL A 226 -7.03 9.81 -7.92
C VAL A 226 -6.85 8.42 -7.35
N TYR A 227 -6.72 8.34 -6.02
CA TYR A 227 -6.71 7.10 -5.26
C TYR A 227 -8.08 6.93 -4.59
N PRO A 228 -8.97 6.13 -5.15
CA PRO A 228 -10.20 5.74 -4.48
C PRO A 228 -9.95 4.65 -3.44
N ILE A 229 -10.79 4.64 -2.39
CA ILE A 229 -10.83 3.64 -1.33
C ILE A 229 -12.23 3.04 -1.25
N ALA A 230 -12.33 1.73 -1.00
CA ALA A 230 -13.59 1.06 -0.71
C ALA A 230 -13.38 -0.18 0.19
N ILE A 231 -14.42 -0.55 0.92
CA ILE A 231 -14.51 -1.85 1.61
C ILE A 231 -14.95 -2.89 0.60
N THR A 232 -14.29 -4.06 0.59
CA THR A 232 -14.65 -5.17 -0.31
C THR A 232 -16.01 -5.76 0.06
N ALA A 233 -16.71 -6.31 -0.92
CA ALA A 233 -18.03 -6.93 -0.69
C ALA A 233 -17.95 -8.12 0.26
N SER A 234 -16.87 -8.89 0.20
CA SER A 234 -16.63 -10.07 1.03
C SER A 234 -16.23 -9.74 2.47
N SER A 235 -15.82 -8.49 2.76
CA SER A 235 -15.38 -8.12 4.11
C SER A 235 -16.54 -8.17 5.11
N THR A 236 -16.30 -8.90 6.20
CA THR A 236 -17.16 -8.91 7.40
C THR A 236 -16.42 -8.36 8.62
N HIS A 237 -15.25 -7.72 8.38
CA HIS A 237 -14.42 -7.22 9.48
C HIS A 237 -15.13 -6.06 10.19
N PRO A 238 -15.36 -6.14 11.52
CA PRO A 238 -16.13 -5.13 12.26
C PRO A 238 -15.47 -3.75 12.25
N ASP A 239 -14.14 -3.71 12.12
CA ASP A 239 -13.37 -2.48 12.19
C ASP A 239 -13.06 -1.87 10.80
N ALA A 240 -13.48 -2.49 9.69
CA ALA A 240 -13.18 -1.98 8.35
C ALA A 240 -13.67 -0.53 8.16
N GLN A 241 -14.90 -0.23 8.60
CA GLN A 241 -15.48 1.11 8.49
C GLN A 241 -14.76 2.14 9.37
N SER A 242 -14.43 1.79 10.61
CA SER A 242 -13.70 2.68 11.53
C SER A 242 -12.28 2.95 11.04
N TYR A 243 -11.65 1.97 10.41
CA TYR A 243 -10.33 2.16 9.80
C TYR A 243 -10.37 3.07 8.57
N VAL A 244 -11.38 2.95 7.69
CA VAL A 244 -11.59 3.92 6.59
C VAL A 244 -11.77 5.33 7.15
N ALA A 245 -12.60 5.49 8.19
CA ALA A 245 -12.80 6.79 8.84
C ALA A 245 -11.49 7.33 9.44
N PHE A 246 -10.68 6.48 10.08
CA PHE A 246 -9.35 6.87 10.59
C PHE A 246 -8.43 7.36 9.46
N LEU A 247 -8.30 6.62 8.37
CA LEU A 247 -7.45 7.01 7.23
C LEU A 247 -7.84 8.39 6.67
N LYS A 248 -9.13 8.72 6.70
CA LYS A 248 -9.69 10.00 6.24
C LYS A 248 -9.68 11.09 7.31
N SER A 249 -9.24 10.81 8.53
CA SER A 249 -9.21 11.76 9.64
C SER A 249 -7.99 12.69 9.59
N ASP A 250 -8.07 13.79 10.35
CA ASP A 250 -6.93 14.70 10.52
C ASP A 250 -5.76 14.06 11.26
N ALA A 251 -6.00 13.01 12.04
CA ALA A 251 -4.94 12.26 12.72
C ALA A 251 -4.03 11.51 11.73
N ALA A 252 -4.58 10.93 10.67
CA ALA A 252 -3.81 10.22 9.64
C ALA A 252 -3.25 11.14 8.55
N LYS A 253 -3.80 12.34 8.37
CA LYS A 253 -3.44 13.30 7.32
C LYS A 253 -1.93 13.54 7.20
N PRO A 254 -1.15 13.80 8.28
CA PRO A 254 0.28 14.06 8.18
C PRO A 254 1.08 12.91 7.54
N ALA A 255 0.67 11.65 7.74
CA ALA A 255 1.35 10.50 7.17
C ALA A 255 1.30 10.49 5.64
N PHE A 256 0.22 11.01 5.05
CA PHE A 256 0.06 11.11 3.61
C PHE A 256 0.71 12.37 3.04
N GLU A 257 0.48 13.53 3.66
CA GLU A 257 1.03 14.82 3.17
C GLU A 257 2.56 14.86 3.21
N LYS A 258 3.17 14.28 4.23
CA LYS A 258 4.63 14.15 4.35
C LYS A 258 5.26 13.39 3.17
N GLN A 259 4.53 12.43 2.58
CA GLN A 259 4.97 11.70 1.40
C GLN A 259 4.66 12.42 0.08
N GLY A 260 3.89 13.53 0.13
CA GLY A 260 3.52 14.31 -1.06
C GLY A 260 2.15 13.98 -1.65
N PHE A 261 1.33 13.17 -0.97
CA PHE A 261 -0.08 12.99 -1.35
C PHE A 261 -0.89 14.25 -1.04
N VAL A 262 -1.89 14.51 -1.88
CA VAL A 262 -2.91 15.54 -1.64
C VAL A 262 -4.19 14.86 -1.18
N ARG A 263 -4.74 15.27 -0.05
CA ARG A 263 -6.04 14.79 0.40
C ARG A 263 -7.15 15.36 -0.48
N LEU A 264 -8.05 14.49 -0.91
CA LEU A 264 -9.24 14.89 -1.66
C LEU A 264 -10.45 15.04 -0.72
N PRO A 265 -11.41 15.88 -1.06
CA PRO A 265 -12.63 16.12 -0.27
C PRO A 265 -13.55 14.90 -0.15
#